data_9b82ee30657b9d8199b6a25987ebd857
#
_entry.id   9b82ee30657b9d8199b6a25987ebd857
#
_cell.length_a   1.000
_cell.length_b   1.000
_cell.length_c   1.000
_cell.angle_alpha   90.00
_cell.angle_beta   90.00
_cell.angle_gamma   90.00
#
_symmetry.space_group_name_H-M   'P 1'
#
loop_
_entity.id
_entity.type
_entity.pdbx_description
1 polymer ?
#
loop_
_entity_poly.entity_id
_entity_poly.type
_entity_poly.pdbx_seq_one_letter_code
_entity_poly.pdbx_strand_id
1 'polypeptide(L)'
;TTGTSEGSQITEIGAVKVCGGRVEGEFQTLVCPTGSIPASVQVLTGITDVMVRSAPSLNAVLPSWSEFSRSTALVAHNARFDIGFLQRAYAQHDYPWGDPAVVDTLALARSVLARGEVRNYKLSTLSRLFHTTTTPSHRALADARATVDVLHGLIDRVGNLGVTTLEDLLEMTHRVPQARRRRRVWAKDLTEGPGVYWFCLDKPAPAHPEVLYVGKSVNIRRRVSQYFTASETRRRMDEMVRIATGVKARECSTQLEAGVRELRLIDAHQPRYNHRSRRQGSVWWVTLTHEAHPRLAVVQRAHRDSQPPWGPFTSRQAATRAAIILAEAFGLRQCSGAMSRHPDGCPLAEMGRCSAPCLNPYVDYSTIVGFARLAMTGDVRDLTDRLAQRIARLSAAERFEEAAEFTEDAQEVLRATRRRSRLVSLASCPEIVAARRDGASWEIHVIRHGRLAGAGRCRLGIDPMPIIDAVCATAETVSAPPAGLPACTIEEAELVASWFEEPGVRLVDVIGEWSWPAHCWMDTDDLAARVAALHHPGHNESDETDSQDRQARPQLTPV
;
A
#
# COMPACT_ATOMS: atom_id res chain seq x y z
N THR A 1 -5.63 -10.92 -38.18
CA THR A 1 -6.43 -11.86 -37.34
C THR A 1 -7.34 -12.71 -38.20
N THR A 2 -7.76 -13.89 -37.72
CA THR A 2 -8.70 -14.78 -38.45
C THR A 2 -10.16 -14.26 -38.44
N GLY A 3 -10.45 -13.17 -37.76
CA GLY A 3 -11.78 -12.55 -37.67
C GLY A 3 -11.89 -11.57 -36.53
N THR A 4 -13.13 -11.24 -36.13
CA THR A 4 -13.43 -10.27 -35.08
C THR A 4 -14.09 -10.87 -33.83
N SER A 5 -14.41 -12.16 -33.86
CA SER A 5 -15.08 -12.89 -32.75
C SER A 5 -14.11 -13.30 -31.65
N GLU A 6 -14.63 -13.72 -30.50
CA GLU A 6 -13.82 -14.16 -29.35
C GLU A 6 -12.92 -15.36 -29.65
N GLY A 7 -13.31 -16.24 -30.57
CA GLY A 7 -12.49 -17.38 -31.01
C GLY A 7 -11.48 -17.07 -32.09
N SER A 8 -11.37 -15.82 -32.58
CA SER A 8 -10.45 -15.45 -33.65
C SER A 8 -9.02 -15.33 -33.14
N GLN A 9 -8.05 -15.66 -34.01
CA GLN A 9 -6.63 -15.72 -33.66
C GLN A 9 -5.79 -14.70 -34.45
N ILE A 10 -4.63 -14.35 -33.93
CA ILE A 10 -3.65 -13.47 -34.58
C ILE A 10 -3.00 -14.23 -35.75
N THR A 11 -2.93 -13.60 -36.92
CA THR A 11 -2.26 -14.13 -38.14
C THR A 11 -1.04 -13.32 -38.53
N GLU A 12 -0.97 -12.05 -38.16
CA GLU A 12 0.17 -11.16 -38.40
C GLU A 12 0.25 -10.13 -37.27
N ILE A 13 1.46 -9.81 -36.80
CA ILE A 13 1.77 -8.68 -35.94
C ILE A 13 2.69 -7.74 -36.71
N GLY A 14 2.33 -6.46 -36.75
CA GLY A 14 3.15 -5.41 -37.35
C GLY A 14 3.14 -4.17 -36.47
N ALA A 15 4.29 -3.60 -36.19
CA ALA A 15 4.43 -2.41 -35.40
C ALA A 15 5.65 -1.57 -35.81
N VAL A 16 5.58 -0.28 -35.52
CA VAL A 16 6.66 0.69 -35.75
C VAL A 16 6.96 1.36 -34.43
N LYS A 17 8.20 1.30 -33.98
CA LYS A 17 8.68 1.99 -32.77
C LYS A 17 9.15 3.38 -33.15
N VAL A 18 8.61 4.40 -32.44
CA VAL A 18 8.90 5.81 -32.70
C VAL A 18 9.36 6.47 -31.41
N CYS A 19 10.42 7.27 -31.51
CA CYS A 19 10.90 8.12 -30.41
C CYS A 19 11.28 9.51 -30.96
N GLY A 20 10.80 10.58 -30.33
CA GLY A 20 11.06 11.95 -30.76
C GLY A 20 10.65 12.22 -32.23
N GLY A 21 9.59 11.58 -32.72
CA GLY A 21 9.13 11.70 -34.10
C GLY A 21 9.92 10.89 -35.14
N ARG A 22 10.93 10.11 -34.71
CA ARG A 22 11.76 9.28 -35.59
C ARG A 22 11.45 7.80 -35.41
N VAL A 23 11.44 7.05 -36.52
CA VAL A 23 11.32 5.60 -36.49
C VAL A 23 12.63 4.99 -35.98
N GLU A 24 12.58 4.26 -34.85
CA GLU A 24 13.71 3.55 -34.27
C GLU A 24 13.77 2.07 -34.68
N GLY A 25 12.63 1.49 -35.05
CA GLY A 25 12.56 0.10 -35.44
C GLY A 25 11.20 -0.32 -35.93
N GLU A 26 11.18 -1.46 -36.62
CA GLU A 26 9.96 -2.09 -37.11
C GLU A 26 9.91 -3.54 -36.68
N PHE A 27 8.73 -4.01 -36.34
CA PHE A 27 8.45 -5.39 -36.02
C PHE A 27 7.41 -5.94 -37.00
N GLN A 28 7.72 -7.02 -37.67
CA GLN A 28 6.76 -7.71 -38.54
C GLN A 28 6.96 -9.21 -38.44
N THR A 29 5.88 -9.93 -38.20
CA THR A 29 5.89 -11.39 -38.28
C THR A 29 4.51 -11.92 -38.63
N LEU A 30 4.47 -12.98 -39.46
CA LEU A 30 3.30 -13.83 -39.55
C LEU A 30 3.22 -14.76 -38.35
N VAL A 31 2.02 -15.18 -37.99
CA VAL A 31 1.76 -16.09 -36.87
C VAL A 31 0.89 -17.23 -37.37
N CYS A 32 1.28 -18.46 -37.08
CA CYS A 32 0.52 -19.65 -37.44
C CYS A 32 -0.69 -19.80 -36.50
N PRO A 33 -1.94 -19.62 -36.96
CA PRO A 33 -3.13 -19.89 -36.15
C PRO A 33 -3.34 -21.41 -36.05
N THR A 34 -4.08 -21.86 -35.04
CA THR A 34 -4.41 -23.29 -34.84
C THR A 34 -5.52 -23.75 -35.80
N GLY A 35 -6.25 -22.83 -36.43
CA GLY A 35 -7.32 -23.10 -37.38
C GLY A 35 -7.09 -22.44 -38.76
N SER A 36 -7.91 -22.76 -39.74
CA SER A 36 -7.84 -22.15 -41.07
C SER A 36 -8.31 -20.70 -41.07
N ILE A 37 -7.74 -19.87 -41.92
CA ILE A 37 -8.12 -18.47 -42.11
C ILE A 37 -9.38 -18.42 -43.01
N PRO A 38 -10.49 -17.81 -42.55
CA PRO A 38 -11.70 -17.70 -43.39
C PRO A 38 -11.43 -17.02 -44.74
N ALA A 39 -12.04 -17.50 -45.79
CA ALA A 39 -11.79 -17.01 -47.17
C ALA A 39 -12.01 -15.48 -47.30
N SER A 40 -12.99 -14.91 -46.61
CA SER A 40 -13.23 -13.46 -46.58
C SER A 40 -12.08 -12.68 -45.99
N VAL A 41 -11.40 -13.24 -44.98
CA VAL A 41 -10.22 -12.63 -44.32
C VAL A 41 -8.99 -12.76 -45.22
N GLN A 42 -8.81 -13.92 -45.89
CA GLN A 42 -7.74 -14.10 -46.87
C GLN A 42 -7.84 -13.07 -48.01
N VAL A 43 -9.04 -12.83 -48.54
CA VAL A 43 -9.28 -11.82 -49.58
C VAL A 43 -8.98 -10.41 -49.07
N LEU A 44 -9.36 -10.09 -47.80
CA LEU A 44 -9.18 -8.77 -47.23
C LEU A 44 -7.70 -8.46 -46.93
N THR A 45 -6.99 -9.43 -46.34
CA THR A 45 -5.62 -9.22 -45.83
C THR A 45 -4.52 -9.68 -46.81
N GLY A 46 -4.89 -10.49 -47.77
CA GLY A 46 -3.94 -11.18 -48.65
C GLY A 46 -3.12 -12.29 -47.97
N ILE A 47 -3.45 -12.63 -46.69
CA ILE A 47 -2.75 -13.68 -45.94
C ILE A 47 -3.50 -15.00 -46.12
N THR A 48 -2.83 -15.97 -46.70
CA THR A 48 -3.39 -17.31 -46.97
C THR A 48 -2.91 -18.34 -45.96
N ASP A 49 -3.61 -19.47 -45.84
CA ASP A 49 -3.19 -20.57 -44.96
C ASP A 49 -1.80 -21.11 -45.33
N VAL A 50 -1.44 -21.06 -46.64
CA VAL A 50 -0.11 -21.47 -47.10
C VAL A 50 0.99 -20.57 -46.51
N MET A 51 0.75 -19.26 -46.45
CA MET A 51 1.72 -18.29 -45.95
C MET A 51 1.98 -18.45 -44.44
N VAL A 52 0.97 -18.80 -43.68
CA VAL A 52 1.10 -18.91 -42.19
C VAL A 52 1.52 -20.29 -41.74
N ARG A 53 1.47 -21.31 -42.61
CA ARG A 53 1.77 -22.70 -42.23
C ARG A 53 3.20 -22.89 -41.70
N SER A 54 4.17 -22.16 -42.25
CA SER A 54 5.57 -22.18 -41.78
C SER A 54 5.92 -21.06 -40.83
N ALA A 55 4.94 -20.22 -40.46
CA ALA A 55 5.17 -19.12 -39.55
C ALA A 55 5.29 -19.64 -38.08
N PRO A 56 5.98 -18.91 -37.19
CA PRO A 56 6.09 -19.27 -35.79
C PRO A 56 4.72 -19.26 -35.12
N SER A 57 4.58 -20.07 -34.05
CA SER A 57 3.41 -20.03 -33.19
C SER A 57 3.36 -18.73 -32.39
N LEU A 58 2.18 -18.34 -31.89
CA LEU A 58 2.00 -17.13 -31.09
C LEU A 58 2.91 -17.13 -29.85
N ASN A 59 3.04 -18.28 -29.18
CA ASN A 59 3.92 -18.43 -28.02
C ASN A 59 5.39 -18.14 -28.33
N ALA A 60 5.86 -18.51 -29.51
CA ALA A 60 7.24 -18.23 -29.94
C ALA A 60 7.47 -16.75 -30.33
N VAL A 61 6.40 -16.03 -30.68
CA VAL A 61 6.47 -14.60 -31.07
C VAL A 61 6.38 -13.67 -29.85
N LEU A 62 5.61 -14.04 -28.81
CA LEU A 62 5.34 -13.17 -27.67
C LEU A 62 6.59 -12.63 -26.96
N PRO A 63 7.69 -13.40 -26.73
CA PRO A 63 8.90 -12.86 -26.10
C PRO A 63 9.51 -11.70 -26.87
N SER A 64 9.71 -11.87 -28.19
CA SER A 64 10.28 -10.82 -29.06
C SER A 64 9.36 -9.60 -29.17
N TRP A 65 8.05 -9.83 -29.24
CA TRP A 65 7.07 -8.74 -29.20
C TRP A 65 7.11 -7.98 -27.86
N SER A 66 7.15 -8.70 -26.73
CA SER A 66 7.21 -8.10 -25.40
C SER A 66 8.48 -7.26 -25.20
N GLU A 67 9.62 -7.72 -25.72
CA GLU A 67 10.87 -6.96 -25.69
C GLU A 67 10.79 -5.71 -26.57
N PHE A 68 10.28 -5.83 -27.82
CA PHE A 68 10.13 -4.71 -28.74
C PHE A 68 9.21 -3.61 -28.17
N SER A 69 8.11 -3.99 -27.52
CA SER A 69 7.12 -3.06 -26.95
C SER A 69 7.43 -2.60 -25.52
N ARG A 70 8.55 -3.04 -24.92
CA ARG A 70 8.91 -2.70 -23.54
C ARG A 70 9.06 -1.19 -23.34
N SER A 71 8.45 -0.67 -22.26
CA SER A 71 8.51 0.74 -21.85
C SER A 71 7.99 1.73 -22.90
N THR A 72 7.07 1.30 -23.77
CA THR A 72 6.42 2.14 -24.77
C THR A 72 4.93 2.32 -24.50
N ALA A 73 4.35 3.42 -24.99
CA ALA A 73 2.91 3.53 -25.15
C ALA A 73 2.50 2.80 -26.45
N LEU A 74 1.43 2.02 -26.40
CA LEU A 74 0.88 1.37 -27.59
C LEU A 74 -0.07 2.32 -28.31
N VAL A 75 0.12 2.44 -29.62
CA VAL A 75 -0.75 3.27 -30.48
C VAL A 75 -1.40 2.40 -31.54
N ALA A 76 -2.72 2.48 -31.66
CA ALA A 76 -3.42 1.76 -32.72
C ALA A 76 -4.64 2.55 -33.22
N HIS A 77 -5.10 2.23 -34.41
CA HIS A 77 -6.31 2.81 -35.00
C HIS A 77 -7.52 1.92 -34.70
N ASN A 78 -8.41 2.32 -33.78
CA ASN A 78 -9.43 1.49 -33.14
C ASN A 78 -8.78 0.48 -32.16
N ALA A 79 -7.97 1.02 -31.27
CA ALA A 79 -7.09 0.28 -30.37
C ALA A 79 -7.76 -0.85 -29.57
N ARG A 80 -9.06 -0.73 -29.26
CA ARG A 80 -9.81 -1.81 -28.58
C ARG A 80 -9.70 -3.16 -29.28
N PHE A 81 -9.61 -3.14 -30.63
CA PHE A 81 -9.48 -4.36 -31.42
C PHE A 81 -8.11 -5.01 -31.21
N ASP A 82 -7.04 -4.28 -31.51
CA ASP A 82 -5.67 -4.83 -31.47
C ASP A 82 -5.23 -5.17 -30.05
N ILE A 83 -5.51 -4.28 -29.09
CA ILE A 83 -5.18 -4.49 -27.69
C ILE A 83 -5.94 -5.69 -27.12
N GLY A 84 -7.21 -5.86 -27.49
CA GLY A 84 -8.00 -7.01 -27.05
C GLY A 84 -7.42 -8.36 -27.51
N PHE A 85 -6.84 -8.43 -28.71
CA PHE A 85 -6.14 -9.63 -29.20
C PHE A 85 -4.83 -9.86 -28.45
N LEU A 86 -4.04 -8.81 -28.23
CA LEU A 86 -2.79 -8.91 -27.48
C LEU A 86 -3.03 -9.33 -26.01
N GLN A 87 -3.98 -8.73 -25.33
CA GLN A 87 -4.32 -9.09 -23.95
C GLN A 87 -4.73 -10.56 -23.82
N ARG A 88 -5.57 -11.05 -24.73
CA ARG A 88 -5.92 -12.48 -24.76
C ARG A 88 -4.72 -13.38 -25.04
N ALA A 89 -3.84 -12.98 -25.96
CA ALA A 89 -2.62 -13.72 -26.24
C ALA A 89 -1.71 -13.84 -25.01
N TYR A 90 -1.51 -12.74 -24.28
CA TYR A 90 -0.74 -12.73 -23.03
C TYR A 90 -1.37 -13.63 -21.97
N ALA A 91 -2.69 -13.54 -21.78
CA ALA A 91 -3.43 -14.37 -20.80
C ALA A 91 -3.40 -15.87 -21.17
N GLN A 92 -3.49 -16.23 -22.45
CA GLN A 92 -3.48 -17.63 -22.92
C GLN A 92 -2.13 -18.31 -22.73
N HIS A 93 -1.05 -17.54 -22.68
CA HIS A 93 0.31 -18.05 -22.56
C HIS A 93 1.01 -17.66 -21.25
N ASP A 94 0.25 -17.24 -20.24
CA ASP A 94 0.74 -16.86 -18.89
C ASP A 94 1.83 -15.78 -18.92
N TYR A 95 1.79 -14.87 -19.90
CA TYR A 95 2.67 -13.71 -19.93
C TYR A 95 2.07 -12.54 -19.17
N PRO A 96 2.87 -11.80 -18.38
CA PRO A 96 2.37 -10.63 -17.62
C PRO A 96 2.05 -9.48 -18.59
N TRP A 97 0.81 -9.03 -18.58
CA TRP A 97 0.39 -7.80 -19.27
C TRP A 97 0.79 -6.59 -18.40
N GLY A 98 1.81 -5.85 -18.82
CA GLY A 98 2.35 -4.71 -18.06
C GLY A 98 1.46 -3.45 -18.03
N ASP A 99 0.20 -3.53 -18.45
CA ASP A 99 -0.77 -2.43 -18.56
C ASP A 99 -0.19 -1.15 -19.20
N PRO A 100 0.34 -1.24 -20.44
CA PRO A 100 0.92 -0.09 -21.13
C PRO A 100 -0.13 0.98 -21.40
N ALA A 101 0.29 2.26 -21.45
CA ALA A 101 -0.57 3.33 -21.91
C ALA A 101 -1.01 3.06 -23.37
N VAL A 102 -2.29 3.28 -23.67
CA VAL A 102 -2.86 3.02 -25.01
C VAL A 102 -3.46 4.28 -25.62
N VAL A 103 -2.98 4.70 -26.78
CA VAL A 103 -3.52 5.81 -27.57
C VAL A 103 -4.32 5.26 -28.74
N ASP A 104 -5.61 5.59 -28.79
CA ASP A 104 -6.49 5.26 -29.91
C ASP A 104 -6.58 6.42 -30.91
N THR A 105 -5.94 6.30 -32.08
CA THR A 105 -5.95 7.35 -33.10
C THR A 105 -7.34 7.59 -33.70
N LEU A 106 -8.25 6.61 -33.67
CA LEU A 106 -9.64 6.79 -34.07
C LEU A 106 -10.38 7.72 -33.08
N ALA A 107 -10.19 7.50 -31.78
CA ALA A 107 -10.78 8.34 -30.72
C ALA A 107 -10.17 9.75 -30.75
N LEU A 108 -8.85 9.83 -30.93
CA LEU A 108 -8.13 11.10 -31.05
C LEU A 108 -8.62 11.90 -32.27
N ALA A 109 -8.72 11.28 -33.45
CA ALA A 109 -9.22 11.93 -34.65
C ALA A 109 -10.64 12.49 -34.48
N ARG A 110 -11.52 11.74 -33.80
CA ARG A 110 -12.89 12.20 -33.48
C ARG A 110 -12.92 13.40 -32.54
N SER A 111 -11.90 13.58 -31.74
CA SER A 111 -11.80 14.70 -30.78
C SER A 111 -11.11 15.93 -31.37
N VAL A 112 -10.21 15.72 -32.35
CA VAL A 112 -9.35 16.75 -32.94
C VAL A 112 -9.96 17.37 -34.20
N LEU A 113 -10.53 16.53 -35.09
CA LEU A 113 -11.04 17.00 -36.37
C LEU A 113 -12.42 17.66 -36.25
N ALA A 114 -12.63 18.73 -37.02
CA ALA A 114 -13.90 19.42 -37.05
C ALA A 114 -15.02 18.53 -37.64
N ARG A 115 -16.27 18.78 -37.21
CA ARG A 115 -17.42 18.07 -37.78
C ARG A 115 -17.52 18.34 -39.28
N GLY A 116 -17.54 17.28 -40.10
CA GLY A 116 -17.64 17.38 -41.55
C GLY A 116 -16.29 17.52 -42.28
N GLU A 117 -15.18 17.64 -41.60
CA GLU A 117 -13.83 17.70 -42.20
C GLU A 117 -13.46 16.41 -42.92
N VAL A 118 -13.94 15.28 -42.42
CA VAL A 118 -13.81 13.96 -43.07
C VAL A 118 -15.15 13.26 -43.16
N ARG A 119 -15.37 12.50 -44.23
CA ARG A 119 -16.62 11.73 -44.40
C ARG A 119 -16.76 10.58 -43.38
N ASN A 120 -15.65 10.04 -42.90
CA ASN A 120 -15.56 9.02 -41.85
C ASN A 120 -14.14 9.01 -41.27
N TYR A 121 -13.97 8.30 -40.17
CA TYR A 121 -12.70 8.22 -39.42
C TYR A 121 -11.96 6.89 -39.68
N LYS A 122 -12.12 6.26 -40.82
CA LYS A 122 -11.34 5.07 -41.19
C LYS A 122 -9.87 5.45 -41.48
N LEU A 123 -8.94 4.54 -41.17
CA LEU A 123 -7.50 4.77 -41.39
C LEU A 123 -7.20 5.24 -42.82
N SER A 124 -7.82 4.62 -43.82
CA SER A 124 -7.69 5.02 -45.23
C SER A 124 -8.20 6.42 -45.57
N THR A 125 -9.15 6.94 -44.78
CA THR A 125 -9.65 8.32 -44.95
C THR A 125 -8.71 9.31 -44.31
N LEU A 126 -8.23 9.01 -43.08
CA LEU A 126 -7.26 9.83 -42.36
C LEU A 126 -5.90 9.83 -43.08
N SER A 127 -5.48 8.69 -43.63
CA SER A 127 -4.28 8.57 -44.43
C SER A 127 -4.27 9.56 -45.62
N ARG A 128 -5.41 9.72 -46.30
CA ARG A 128 -5.54 10.71 -47.37
C ARG A 128 -5.53 12.15 -46.85
N LEU A 129 -6.17 12.42 -45.70
CA LEU A 129 -6.18 13.74 -45.10
C LEU A 129 -4.78 14.20 -44.70
N PHE A 130 -3.99 13.31 -44.08
CA PHE A 130 -2.65 13.61 -43.60
C PHE A 130 -1.53 13.28 -44.60
N HIS A 131 -1.88 12.87 -45.82
CA HIS A 131 -0.92 12.53 -46.87
C HIS A 131 0.15 11.56 -46.43
N THR A 132 -0.28 10.44 -45.80
CA THR A 132 0.66 9.45 -45.24
C THR A 132 1.56 8.88 -46.32
N THR A 133 2.80 8.57 -45.96
CA THR A 133 3.81 7.97 -46.82
C THR A 133 3.45 6.55 -47.28
N THR A 134 2.69 5.85 -46.42
CA THR A 134 2.24 4.48 -46.66
C THR A 134 0.71 4.43 -46.77
N THR A 135 0.20 3.78 -47.81
CA THR A 135 -1.25 3.54 -47.97
C THR A 135 -1.67 2.30 -47.18
N PRO A 136 -2.68 2.39 -46.32
CA PRO A 136 -3.22 1.23 -45.59
C PRO A 136 -3.71 0.15 -46.54
N SER A 137 -3.33 -1.09 -46.31
CA SER A 137 -3.62 -2.23 -47.19
C SER A 137 -4.16 -3.48 -46.45
N HIS A 138 -4.58 -3.32 -45.19
CA HIS A 138 -4.96 -4.41 -44.29
C HIS A 138 -3.81 -5.40 -44.00
N ARG A 139 -2.55 -4.96 -44.19
CA ARG A 139 -1.34 -5.64 -43.74
C ARG A 139 -0.82 -4.91 -42.52
N ALA A 140 -0.48 -5.68 -41.44
CA ALA A 140 -0.22 -5.13 -40.14
C ALA A 140 0.87 -4.06 -40.13
N LEU A 141 2.01 -4.26 -40.79
CA LEU A 141 3.09 -3.26 -40.83
C LEU A 141 2.73 -2.04 -41.69
N ALA A 142 2.04 -2.20 -42.82
CA ALA A 142 1.62 -1.07 -43.64
C ALA A 142 0.62 -0.19 -42.93
N ASP A 143 -0.34 -0.80 -42.22
CA ASP A 143 -1.32 -0.08 -41.40
C ASP A 143 -0.66 0.59 -40.18
N ALA A 144 0.36 -0.03 -39.56
CA ALA A 144 1.14 0.58 -38.51
C ALA A 144 1.91 1.82 -38.96
N ARG A 145 2.58 1.77 -40.14
CA ARG A 145 3.26 2.93 -40.72
C ARG A 145 2.29 4.07 -41.02
N ALA A 146 1.14 3.78 -41.64
CA ALA A 146 0.10 4.77 -41.88
C ALA A 146 -0.46 5.36 -40.56
N THR A 147 -0.55 4.53 -39.52
CA THR A 147 -1.01 4.98 -38.19
C THR A 147 -0.01 5.93 -37.52
N VAL A 148 1.30 5.73 -37.71
CA VAL A 148 2.35 6.67 -37.27
C VAL A 148 2.16 8.04 -37.92
N ASP A 149 2.03 8.10 -39.23
CA ASP A 149 1.86 9.36 -39.94
C ASP A 149 0.56 10.07 -39.54
N VAL A 150 -0.54 9.33 -39.39
CA VAL A 150 -1.81 9.87 -38.87
C VAL A 150 -1.67 10.41 -37.44
N LEU A 151 -0.95 9.69 -36.55
CA LEU A 151 -0.68 10.15 -35.19
C LEU A 151 0.09 11.47 -35.20
N HIS A 152 1.16 11.57 -36.01
CA HIS A 152 1.95 12.79 -36.10
C HIS A 152 1.11 13.97 -36.61
N GLY A 153 0.29 13.75 -37.64
CA GLY A 153 -0.62 14.79 -38.17
C GLY A 153 -1.69 15.23 -37.16
N LEU A 154 -2.14 14.31 -36.29
CA LEU A 154 -3.07 14.65 -35.20
C LEU A 154 -2.35 15.41 -34.08
N ILE A 155 -1.12 15.03 -33.71
CA ILE A 155 -0.30 15.72 -32.70
C ILE A 155 0.01 17.15 -33.16
N ASP A 156 0.39 17.34 -34.41
CA ASP A 156 0.63 18.68 -34.98
C ASP A 156 -0.57 19.61 -34.82
N ARG A 157 -1.76 19.10 -35.02
CA ARG A 157 -2.99 19.90 -34.89
C ARG A 157 -3.30 20.29 -33.45
N VAL A 158 -2.89 19.48 -32.46
CA VAL A 158 -3.18 19.76 -31.05
C VAL A 158 -2.02 20.42 -30.32
N GLY A 159 -0.83 20.48 -30.90
CA GLY A 159 0.33 21.14 -30.32
C GLY A 159 0.06 22.58 -29.90
N ASN A 160 -0.65 23.33 -30.72
CA ASN A 160 -1.07 24.72 -30.44
C ASN A 160 -2.13 24.83 -29.33
N LEU A 161 -2.74 23.72 -28.91
CA LEU A 161 -3.73 23.68 -27.82
C LEU A 161 -3.10 23.37 -26.45
N GLY A 162 -1.76 23.31 -26.38
CA GLY A 162 -1.02 23.02 -25.15
C GLY A 162 -0.98 21.53 -24.79
N VAL A 163 -1.22 20.65 -25.74
CA VAL A 163 -1.05 19.20 -25.62
C VAL A 163 0.41 18.86 -25.87
N THR A 164 1.17 18.61 -24.82
CA THR A 164 2.63 18.41 -24.92
C THR A 164 3.11 17.09 -24.29
N THR A 165 2.25 16.39 -23.58
CA THR A 165 2.58 15.13 -22.90
C THR A 165 1.67 13.99 -23.37
N LEU A 166 2.10 12.74 -23.11
CA LEU A 166 1.27 11.55 -23.36
C LEU A 166 -0.04 11.61 -22.58
N GLU A 167 0.00 12.10 -21.33
CA GLU A 167 -1.18 12.27 -20.50
C GLU A 167 -2.19 13.24 -21.12
N ASP A 168 -1.73 14.36 -21.68
CA ASP A 168 -2.58 15.31 -22.38
C ASP A 168 -3.25 14.67 -23.63
N LEU A 169 -2.48 13.85 -24.35
CA LEU A 169 -2.98 13.15 -25.54
C LEU A 169 -4.04 12.10 -25.17
N LEU A 170 -3.80 11.34 -24.10
CA LEU A 170 -4.74 10.36 -23.56
C LEU A 170 -6.05 11.01 -23.10
N GLU A 171 -5.98 12.20 -22.51
CA GLU A 171 -7.19 12.97 -22.15
C GLU A 171 -8.05 13.31 -23.37
N MET A 172 -7.45 13.56 -24.51
CA MET A 172 -8.20 13.85 -25.75
C MET A 172 -8.87 12.60 -26.33
N THR A 173 -8.34 11.41 -26.08
CA THR A 173 -8.93 10.16 -26.58
C THR A 173 -10.11 9.68 -25.74
N HIS A 174 -10.19 10.09 -24.46
CA HIS A 174 -11.29 9.75 -23.58
C HIS A 174 -12.26 10.92 -23.48
N ARG A 175 -13.56 10.64 -23.51
CA ARG A 175 -14.60 11.65 -23.31
C ARG A 175 -14.68 12.05 -21.84
N VAL A 176 -13.72 12.87 -21.37
CA VAL A 176 -13.85 13.50 -20.06
C VAL A 176 -14.97 14.54 -20.16
N PRO A 177 -15.99 14.52 -19.28
CA PRO A 177 -17.06 15.52 -19.29
C PRO A 177 -16.50 16.94 -19.23
N GLN A 178 -17.03 17.86 -20.04
CA GLN A 178 -16.53 19.23 -20.15
C GLN A 178 -16.47 19.95 -18.80
N ALA A 179 -17.42 19.66 -17.91
CA ALA A 179 -17.43 20.19 -16.54
C ALA A 179 -16.20 19.75 -15.73
N ARG A 180 -15.70 18.53 -15.94
CA ARG A 180 -14.52 17.99 -15.28
C ARG A 180 -13.23 18.60 -15.84
N ARG A 181 -13.14 18.81 -17.16
CA ARG A 181 -12.01 19.52 -17.80
C ARG A 181 -11.86 20.95 -17.28
N ARG A 182 -12.97 21.70 -17.13
CA ARG A 182 -12.95 23.07 -16.61
C ARG A 182 -12.36 23.17 -15.21
N ARG A 183 -12.46 22.11 -14.40
CA ARG A 183 -11.94 22.07 -13.04
C ARG A 183 -10.43 21.79 -12.96
N ARG A 184 -9.79 21.42 -14.06
CA ARG A 184 -8.32 21.26 -14.13
C ARG A 184 -7.58 22.56 -13.74
N VAL A 185 -8.20 23.70 -13.93
CA VAL A 185 -7.65 25.00 -13.47
C VAL A 185 -7.33 25.00 -11.98
N TRP A 186 -8.06 24.22 -11.14
CA TRP A 186 -7.81 24.13 -9.71
C TRP A 186 -6.45 23.51 -9.34
N ALA A 187 -5.85 22.78 -10.27
CA ALA A 187 -4.53 22.19 -10.04
C ALA A 187 -3.38 23.13 -10.45
N LYS A 188 -3.63 24.16 -11.27
CA LYS A 188 -2.55 24.98 -11.85
C LYS A 188 -1.73 25.74 -10.80
N ASP A 189 -2.41 26.23 -9.76
CA ASP A 189 -1.79 27.07 -8.72
C ASP A 189 -1.32 26.24 -7.52
N LEU A 190 -1.41 24.91 -7.58
CA LEU A 190 -0.94 24.03 -6.51
C LEU A 190 0.56 23.80 -6.62
N THR A 191 1.21 23.58 -5.47
CA THR A 191 2.64 23.28 -5.38
C THR A 191 2.98 21.94 -6.02
N GLU A 192 4.18 21.80 -6.53
CA GLU A 192 4.76 20.55 -7.02
C GLU A 192 5.48 19.76 -5.90
N GLY A 193 5.59 20.35 -4.72
CA GLY A 193 6.18 19.72 -3.55
C GLY A 193 5.27 18.67 -2.89
N PRO A 194 5.83 17.96 -1.88
CA PRO A 194 5.08 17.04 -1.04
C PRO A 194 4.08 17.78 -0.17
N GLY A 195 2.98 17.11 0.20
CA GLY A 195 2.01 17.69 1.12
C GLY A 195 0.64 17.04 1.06
N VAL A 196 -0.32 17.73 1.65
CA VAL A 196 -1.71 17.31 1.79
C VAL A 196 -2.63 18.23 0.98
N TYR A 197 -3.65 17.65 0.37
CA TYR A 197 -4.69 18.39 -0.37
C TYR A 197 -6.07 17.88 0.01
N TRP A 198 -7.08 18.75 -0.14
CA TRP A 198 -8.46 18.36 0.13
C TRP A 198 -9.44 19.04 -0.82
N PHE A 199 -10.43 18.26 -1.21
CA PHE A 199 -11.57 18.74 -1.98
C PHE A 199 -12.62 19.28 -1.03
N CYS A 200 -13.19 20.45 -1.33
CA CYS A 200 -14.19 21.09 -0.51
C CYS A 200 -15.47 21.40 -1.29
N LEU A 201 -16.56 21.51 -0.56
CA LEU A 201 -17.84 22.01 -1.00
C LEU A 201 -18.15 23.27 -0.19
N ASP A 202 -18.19 24.42 -0.85
CA ASP A 202 -18.58 25.66 -0.20
C ASP A 202 -20.05 25.61 0.20
N LYS A 203 -20.35 26.09 1.39
CA LYS A 203 -21.71 26.22 1.91
C LYS A 203 -22.02 27.70 2.09
N PRO A 204 -23.31 28.11 1.99
CA PRO A 204 -23.69 29.48 2.27
C PRO A 204 -23.28 29.89 3.69
N ALA A 205 -22.82 31.13 3.84
CA ALA A 205 -22.51 31.67 5.15
C ALA A 205 -23.73 31.59 6.09
N PRO A 206 -23.54 31.33 7.42
CA PRO A 206 -22.28 31.31 8.16
C PRO A 206 -21.57 29.91 8.22
N ALA A 207 -22.00 28.92 7.43
CA ALA A 207 -21.44 27.56 7.50
C ALA A 207 -20.04 27.51 6.91
N HIS A 208 -19.16 26.73 7.57
CA HIS A 208 -17.82 26.43 7.04
C HIS A 208 -17.89 25.48 5.84
N PRO A 209 -16.93 25.59 4.89
CA PRO A 209 -16.82 24.64 3.77
C PRO A 209 -16.73 23.19 4.28
N GLU A 210 -17.49 22.30 3.64
CA GLU A 210 -17.42 20.88 3.93
C GLU A 210 -16.20 20.26 3.23
N VAL A 211 -15.35 19.55 3.98
CA VAL A 211 -14.26 18.77 3.40
C VAL A 211 -14.83 17.44 2.91
N LEU A 212 -14.71 17.20 1.60
CA LEU A 212 -15.26 16.01 0.94
C LEU A 212 -14.28 14.84 0.94
N TYR A 213 -13.01 15.14 0.69
CA TYR A 213 -11.92 14.17 0.59
C TYR A 213 -10.60 14.83 0.97
N VAL A 214 -9.74 14.10 1.66
CA VAL A 214 -8.37 14.47 1.98
C VAL A 214 -7.43 13.43 1.38
N GLY A 215 -6.29 13.87 0.86
CA GLY A 215 -5.24 12.98 0.37
C GLY A 215 -3.87 13.60 0.46
N LYS A 216 -2.82 12.78 0.44
CA LYS A 216 -1.42 13.21 0.41
C LYS A 216 -0.75 12.86 -0.91
N SER A 217 0.33 13.56 -1.24
CA SER A 217 1.15 13.27 -2.42
C SER A 217 2.56 13.82 -2.24
N VAL A 218 3.51 13.20 -2.93
CA VAL A 218 4.89 13.73 -3.13
C VAL A 218 4.91 14.88 -4.14
N ASN A 219 3.92 14.98 -5.02
CA ASN A 219 3.68 16.09 -5.93
C ASN A 219 2.18 16.36 -6.00
N ILE A 220 1.75 17.40 -5.29
CA ILE A 220 0.34 17.75 -5.13
C ILE A 220 -0.28 18.11 -6.47
N ARG A 221 0.35 18.98 -7.26
CA ARG A 221 -0.17 19.44 -8.56
C ARG A 221 -0.45 18.26 -9.49
N ARG A 222 0.53 17.37 -9.66
CA ARG A 222 0.40 16.18 -10.49
C ARG A 222 -0.73 15.28 -10.00
N ARG A 223 -0.80 15.03 -8.68
CA ARG A 223 -1.81 14.16 -8.08
C ARG A 223 -3.22 14.70 -8.23
N VAL A 224 -3.42 16.00 -7.97
CA VAL A 224 -4.72 16.63 -8.10
C VAL A 224 -5.16 16.70 -9.57
N SER A 225 -4.24 16.97 -10.50
CA SER A 225 -4.52 16.91 -11.94
C SER A 225 -5.11 15.58 -12.39
N GLN A 226 -4.63 14.45 -11.84
CA GLN A 226 -5.12 13.10 -12.18
C GLN A 226 -6.61 12.90 -11.91
N TYR A 227 -7.19 13.57 -10.91
CA TYR A 227 -8.64 13.50 -10.67
C TYR A 227 -9.49 14.11 -11.78
N PHE A 228 -8.92 14.98 -12.61
CA PHE A 228 -9.61 15.64 -13.70
C PHE A 228 -9.36 14.95 -15.05
N THR A 229 -8.57 13.88 -15.08
CA THR A 229 -8.21 13.13 -16.28
C THR A 229 -9.08 11.87 -16.43
N ALA A 230 -8.99 11.23 -17.58
CA ALA A 230 -9.67 9.97 -17.85
C ALA A 230 -9.08 8.78 -17.08
N SER A 231 -7.87 8.91 -16.53
CA SER A 231 -7.23 7.86 -15.73
C SER A 231 -7.92 7.60 -14.38
N GLU A 232 -8.73 8.56 -13.89
CA GLU A 232 -9.53 8.35 -12.69
C GLU A 232 -10.83 7.61 -13.04
N THR A 233 -10.84 6.30 -12.84
CA THR A 233 -11.97 5.40 -13.16
C THR A 233 -12.89 5.12 -11.97
N ARG A 234 -12.51 5.50 -10.75
CA ARG A 234 -13.28 5.24 -9.53
C ARG A 234 -14.55 6.10 -9.48
N ARG A 235 -15.73 5.47 -9.62
CA ARG A 235 -17.04 6.14 -9.64
C ARG A 235 -17.26 7.12 -8.48
N ARG A 236 -16.78 6.79 -7.28
CA ARG A 236 -16.90 7.67 -6.10
C ARG A 236 -16.05 8.93 -6.21
N MET A 237 -14.87 8.84 -6.82
CA MET A 237 -14.01 10.00 -7.03
C MET A 237 -14.59 10.90 -8.12
N ASP A 238 -15.20 10.33 -9.16
CA ASP A 238 -15.93 11.12 -10.17
C ASP A 238 -17.11 11.87 -9.54
N GLU A 239 -17.88 11.21 -8.67
CA GLU A 239 -18.95 11.85 -7.92
C GLU A 239 -18.42 13.00 -7.04
N MET A 240 -17.37 12.76 -6.27
CA MET A 240 -16.72 13.76 -5.41
C MET A 240 -16.25 14.95 -6.23
N VAL A 241 -15.54 14.72 -7.34
CA VAL A 241 -15.08 15.80 -8.25
C VAL A 241 -16.27 16.60 -8.78
N ARG A 242 -17.39 15.95 -9.11
CA ARG A 242 -18.57 16.61 -9.68
C ARG A 242 -19.27 17.56 -8.71
N ILE A 243 -19.26 17.26 -7.41
CA ILE A 243 -19.92 18.11 -6.39
C ILE A 243 -18.96 19.11 -5.74
N ALA A 244 -17.64 18.86 -5.77
CA ALA A 244 -16.65 19.78 -5.21
C ALA A 244 -16.74 21.17 -5.86
N THR A 245 -16.52 22.21 -5.07
CA THR A 245 -16.44 23.61 -5.52
C THR A 245 -15.00 24.10 -5.62
N GLY A 246 -14.05 23.42 -4.95
CA GLY A 246 -12.65 23.79 -4.98
C GLY A 246 -11.72 22.72 -4.40
N VAL A 247 -10.42 22.95 -4.58
CA VAL A 247 -9.35 22.18 -3.98
C VAL A 247 -8.43 23.13 -3.23
N LYS A 248 -8.07 22.75 -2.01
CA LYS A 248 -7.05 23.43 -1.21
C LYS A 248 -5.89 22.48 -0.95
N ALA A 249 -4.71 23.01 -0.73
CA ALA A 249 -3.54 22.22 -0.41
C ALA A 249 -2.66 22.94 0.62
N ARG A 250 -1.84 22.13 1.30
CA ARG A 250 -0.78 22.63 2.18
C ARG A 250 0.49 21.83 1.89
N GLU A 251 1.53 22.54 1.54
CA GLU A 251 2.86 21.97 1.37
C GLU A 251 3.41 21.51 2.72
N CYS A 252 4.13 20.41 2.70
CA CYS A 252 4.79 19.81 3.85
C CYS A 252 6.27 19.65 3.57
N SER A 253 7.09 19.75 4.60
CA SER A 253 8.53 19.57 4.48
C SER A 253 8.92 18.14 4.12
N THR A 254 8.14 17.15 4.61
CA THR A 254 8.46 15.73 4.48
C THR A 254 7.21 14.89 4.17
N GLN A 255 7.43 13.65 3.72
CA GLN A 255 6.34 12.70 3.49
C GLN A 255 5.68 12.26 4.80
N LEU A 256 6.45 12.12 5.90
CA LEU A 256 5.88 11.82 7.21
C LEU A 256 4.95 12.94 7.67
N GLU A 257 5.36 14.20 7.55
CA GLU A 257 4.51 15.34 7.88
C GLU A 257 3.23 15.34 7.05
N ALA A 258 3.33 15.10 5.74
CA ALA A 258 2.16 15.00 4.87
C ALA A 258 1.21 13.87 5.30
N GLY A 259 1.75 12.72 5.71
CA GLY A 259 0.96 11.59 6.24
C GLY A 259 0.24 11.92 7.53
N VAL A 260 0.93 12.52 8.49
CA VAL A 260 0.35 12.92 9.77
C VAL A 260 -0.72 14.01 9.58
N ARG A 261 -0.47 15.00 8.71
CA ARG A 261 -1.46 16.03 8.41
C ARG A 261 -2.70 15.47 7.73
N GLU A 262 -2.54 14.48 6.82
CA GLU A 262 -3.67 13.77 6.22
C GLU A 262 -4.53 13.11 7.31
N LEU A 263 -3.92 12.35 8.23
CA LEU A 263 -4.62 11.70 9.34
C LEU A 263 -5.37 12.70 10.21
N ARG A 264 -4.72 13.78 10.63
CA ARG A 264 -5.32 14.84 11.46
C ARG A 264 -6.49 15.55 10.75
N LEU A 265 -6.38 15.81 9.46
CA LEU A 265 -7.47 16.41 8.67
C LEU A 265 -8.65 15.44 8.49
N ILE A 266 -8.38 14.16 8.28
CA ILE A 266 -9.43 13.13 8.19
C ILE A 266 -10.17 13.01 9.53
N ASP A 267 -9.46 13.00 10.65
CA ASP A 267 -10.07 12.93 11.98
C ASP A 267 -10.91 14.17 12.30
N ALA A 268 -10.38 15.35 12.03
CA ALA A 268 -11.08 16.62 12.29
C ALA A 268 -12.33 16.82 11.43
N HIS A 269 -12.29 16.43 10.15
CA HIS A 269 -13.36 16.74 9.19
C HIS A 269 -14.24 15.55 8.83
N GLN A 270 -13.85 14.32 9.17
CA GLN A 270 -14.60 13.08 8.88
C GLN A 270 -15.12 13.00 7.43
N PRO A 271 -14.25 13.23 6.40
CA PRO A 271 -14.70 13.45 5.03
C PRO A 271 -15.40 12.22 4.47
N ARG A 272 -16.54 12.42 3.79
CA ARG A 272 -17.41 11.31 3.36
C ARG A 272 -16.81 10.40 2.28
N TYR A 273 -15.83 10.88 1.53
CA TYR A 273 -15.16 10.11 0.48
C TYR A 273 -13.87 9.40 0.95
N ASN A 274 -13.38 9.68 2.16
CA ASN A 274 -12.38 8.85 2.79
C ASN A 274 -13.04 7.64 3.46
N HIS A 275 -12.51 6.44 3.23
CA HIS A 275 -12.95 5.22 3.93
C HIS A 275 -12.02 4.85 5.05
N ARG A 276 -10.71 4.89 4.76
CA ARG A 276 -9.67 4.58 5.74
C ARG A 276 -9.49 5.75 6.67
N SER A 277 -9.05 5.46 7.89
CA SER A 277 -8.65 6.45 8.90
C SER A 277 -9.75 7.44 9.35
N ARG A 278 -11.03 7.17 9.04
CA ARG A 278 -12.14 7.96 9.58
C ARG A 278 -12.44 7.68 11.06
N ARG A 279 -12.12 6.47 11.52
CA ARG A 279 -12.40 6.02 12.88
C ARG A 279 -11.09 5.70 13.61
N GLN A 280 -10.15 6.63 13.62
CA GLN A 280 -8.81 6.45 14.20
C GLN A 280 -8.84 6.09 15.70
N GLY A 281 -9.86 6.50 16.42
CA GLY A 281 -10.05 6.14 17.83
C GLY A 281 -10.78 4.81 18.06
N SER A 282 -11.19 4.09 17.02
CA SER A 282 -11.93 2.83 17.14
C SER A 282 -10.99 1.62 17.25
N VAL A 283 -10.20 1.60 18.30
CA VAL A 283 -9.31 0.50 18.66
C VAL A 283 -9.81 -0.22 19.91
N TRP A 284 -9.42 -1.48 20.04
CA TRP A 284 -9.76 -2.31 21.18
C TRP A 284 -8.51 -2.65 21.99
N TRP A 285 -8.68 -2.75 23.28
CA TRP A 285 -7.62 -3.00 24.24
C TRP A 285 -8.00 -4.15 25.15
N VAL A 286 -7.01 -4.82 25.69
CA VAL A 286 -7.17 -5.83 26.73
C VAL A 286 -6.51 -5.30 28.02
N THR A 287 -7.23 -5.38 29.13
CA THR A 287 -6.77 -4.92 30.46
C THR A 287 -7.01 -6.01 31.49
N LEU A 288 -6.24 -6.01 32.55
CA LEU A 288 -6.56 -6.77 33.76
C LEU A 288 -7.59 -6.02 34.58
N THR A 289 -8.62 -6.71 35.09
CA THR A 289 -9.65 -6.13 35.96
C THR A 289 -9.11 -5.84 37.36
N HIS A 290 -9.71 -4.86 38.05
CA HIS A 290 -9.38 -4.52 39.44
C HIS A 290 -10.22 -5.36 40.39
N GLU A 291 -9.91 -6.64 40.48
CA GLU A 291 -10.59 -7.62 41.35
C GLU A 291 -9.57 -8.39 42.16
N ALA A 292 -9.99 -9.06 43.26
CA ALA A 292 -9.11 -9.91 44.06
C ALA A 292 -8.41 -11.00 43.21
N HIS A 293 -9.12 -11.52 42.22
CA HIS A 293 -8.57 -12.43 41.22
C HIS A 293 -8.77 -11.82 39.82
N PRO A 294 -7.82 -10.99 39.34
CA PRO A 294 -7.95 -10.30 38.07
C PRO A 294 -8.20 -11.25 36.89
N ARG A 295 -8.98 -10.80 35.93
CA ARG A 295 -9.20 -11.45 34.64
C ARG A 295 -8.95 -10.47 33.48
N LEU A 296 -8.83 -10.98 32.28
CA LEU A 296 -8.71 -10.12 31.13
C LEU A 296 -10.09 -9.58 30.69
N ALA A 297 -10.13 -8.28 30.38
CA ALA A 297 -11.31 -7.59 29.90
C ALA A 297 -10.99 -6.82 28.63
N VAL A 298 -11.92 -6.89 27.65
CA VAL A 298 -11.80 -6.18 26.36
C VAL A 298 -12.52 -4.84 26.48
N VAL A 299 -11.81 -3.75 26.25
CA VAL A 299 -12.31 -2.36 26.39
C VAL A 299 -11.97 -1.51 25.16
N GLN A 300 -12.78 -0.49 24.86
CA GLN A 300 -12.48 0.50 23.83
C GLN A 300 -11.67 1.69 24.36
N ARG A 301 -11.77 1.98 25.64
CA ARG A 301 -11.05 3.09 26.27
C ARG A 301 -10.28 2.56 27.46
N ALA A 302 -8.99 2.88 27.51
CA ALA A 302 -8.18 2.62 28.68
C ALA A 302 -8.60 3.55 29.82
N HIS A 303 -8.71 3.03 31.03
CA HIS A 303 -8.87 3.86 32.23
C HIS A 303 -7.58 4.66 32.48
N ARG A 304 -7.72 5.93 32.90
CA ARG A 304 -6.59 6.86 33.09
C ARG A 304 -5.62 6.41 34.19
N ASP A 305 -6.10 5.64 35.14
CA ASP A 305 -5.36 5.25 36.35
C ASP A 305 -4.79 3.82 36.30
N SER A 306 -4.90 3.16 35.15
CA SER A 306 -4.41 1.79 34.94
C SER A 306 -3.07 1.76 34.17
N GLN A 307 -2.34 0.66 34.33
CA GLN A 307 -1.17 0.40 33.49
C GLN A 307 -1.57 0.47 32.01
N PRO A 308 -0.63 0.85 31.11
CA PRO A 308 -0.92 0.89 29.68
C PRO A 308 -1.57 -0.41 29.23
N PRO A 309 -2.74 -0.35 28.57
CA PRO A 309 -3.45 -1.55 28.16
C PRO A 309 -2.67 -2.32 27.10
N TRP A 310 -3.00 -3.59 26.93
CA TRP A 310 -2.41 -4.44 25.90
C TRP A 310 -3.18 -4.30 24.59
N GLY A 311 -2.47 -4.17 23.48
CA GLY A 311 -2.97 -3.84 22.16
C GLY A 311 -2.22 -2.64 21.57
N PRO A 312 -2.77 -1.93 20.58
CA PRO A 312 -4.18 -1.92 20.13
C PRO A 312 -4.55 -3.08 19.20
N PHE A 313 -5.81 -3.51 19.26
CA PHE A 313 -6.39 -4.49 18.34
C PHE A 313 -7.36 -3.79 17.38
N THR A 314 -7.41 -4.27 16.13
CA THR A 314 -8.23 -3.68 15.06
C THR A 314 -9.71 -3.98 15.20
N SER A 315 -10.08 -5.02 15.94
CA SER A 315 -11.47 -5.43 16.17
C SER A 315 -11.67 -5.98 17.59
N ARG A 316 -12.93 -5.93 18.06
CA ARG A 316 -13.32 -6.58 19.33
C ARG A 316 -13.05 -8.08 19.31
N GLN A 317 -13.29 -8.72 18.16
CA GLN A 317 -13.10 -10.15 18.00
C GLN A 317 -11.61 -10.53 18.14
N ALA A 318 -10.71 -9.79 17.50
CA ALA A 318 -9.26 -10.01 17.63
C ALA A 318 -8.80 -9.82 19.09
N ALA A 319 -9.24 -8.75 19.76
CA ALA A 319 -8.95 -8.53 21.17
C ALA A 319 -9.47 -9.65 22.08
N THR A 320 -10.69 -10.16 21.80
CA THR A 320 -11.28 -11.26 22.57
C THR A 320 -10.51 -12.56 22.38
N ARG A 321 -10.15 -12.92 21.15
CA ARG A 321 -9.33 -14.12 20.88
C ARG A 321 -7.97 -14.03 21.57
N ALA A 322 -7.29 -12.90 21.45
CA ALA A 322 -6.01 -12.67 22.10
C ALA A 322 -6.12 -12.78 23.65
N ALA A 323 -7.18 -12.22 24.22
CA ALA A 323 -7.43 -12.34 25.66
C ALA A 323 -7.67 -13.79 26.10
N ILE A 324 -8.40 -14.59 25.33
CA ILE A 324 -8.61 -16.01 25.61
C ILE A 324 -7.28 -16.78 25.54
N ILE A 325 -6.49 -16.57 24.51
CA ILE A 325 -5.19 -17.22 24.32
C ILE A 325 -4.25 -16.91 25.49
N LEU A 326 -4.14 -15.65 25.86
CA LEU A 326 -3.31 -15.23 26.98
C LEU A 326 -3.83 -15.79 28.30
N ALA A 327 -5.16 -15.81 28.51
CA ALA A 327 -5.76 -16.38 29.71
C ALA A 327 -5.50 -17.89 29.81
N GLU A 328 -5.65 -18.64 28.73
CA GLU A 328 -5.38 -20.08 28.69
C GLU A 328 -3.89 -20.42 28.84
N ALA A 329 -3.00 -19.62 28.24
CA ALA A 329 -1.56 -19.84 28.34
C ALA A 329 -1.06 -19.77 29.78
N PHE A 330 -1.62 -18.88 30.61
CA PHE A 330 -1.23 -18.71 31.99
C PHE A 330 -2.22 -19.29 33.01
N GLY A 331 -3.37 -19.79 32.59
CA GLY A 331 -4.40 -20.30 33.49
C GLY A 331 -5.18 -19.22 34.23
N LEU A 332 -5.32 -18.04 33.63
CA LEU A 332 -6.16 -16.97 34.20
C LEU A 332 -7.64 -17.36 34.17
N ARG A 333 -8.40 -16.90 35.17
CA ARG A 333 -9.84 -17.10 35.16
C ARG A 333 -10.51 -16.32 34.01
N GLN A 334 -11.53 -16.90 33.44
CA GLN A 334 -12.27 -16.33 32.30
C GLN A 334 -13.74 -15.99 32.66
N CYS A 335 -14.23 -16.49 33.80
CA CYS A 335 -15.61 -16.25 34.23
C CYS A 335 -15.84 -14.76 34.59
N SER A 336 -17.02 -14.22 34.22
CA SER A 336 -17.38 -12.81 34.38
C SER A 336 -18.24 -12.52 35.61
N GLY A 337 -18.73 -13.55 36.28
CA GLY A 337 -19.56 -13.41 37.50
C GLY A 337 -18.78 -13.30 38.80
N ALA A 338 -19.50 -13.07 39.91
CA ALA A 338 -18.93 -13.24 41.25
C ALA A 338 -18.35 -14.67 41.35
N MET A 339 -17.21 -14.80 42.02
CA MET A 339 -16.62 -16.10 42.25
C MET A 339 -17.54 -16.89 43.21
N SER A 340 -18.52 -17.57 42.66
CA SER A 340 -19.27 -18.57 43.38
C SER A 340 -18.50 -19.88 43.40
N ARG A 341 -18.47 -20.58 44.53
CA ARG A 341 -18.02 -21.96 44.55
C ARG A 341 -18.95 -22.74 43.60
N HIS A 342 -18.40 -23.29 42.53
CA HIS A 342 -19.16 -24.20 41.66
C HIS A 342 -19.11 -25.59 42.33
N PRO A 343 -20.20 -26.06 42.94
CA PRO A 343 -20.20 -27.36 43.61
C PRO A 343 -19.99 -28.53 42.64
N ASP A 344 -20.33 -28.35 41.37
CA ASP A 344 -20.26 -29.37 40.33
C ASP A 344 -18.97 -29.31 39.50
N GLY A 345 -17.92 -28.57 39.93
CA GLY A 345 -16.67 -28.38 39.20
C GLY A 345 -16.71 -27.23 38.20
N CYS A 346 -15.57 -26.98 37.57
CA CYS A 346 -15.42 -25.94 36.53
C CYS A 346 -14.85 -26.57 35.25
N PRO A 347 -15.58 -26.58 34.14
CA PRO A 347 -15.11 -27.20 32.88
C PRO A 347 -13.76 -26.63 32.39
N LEU A 348 -13.50 -25.34 32.59
CA LEU A 348 -12.21 -24.75 32.22
C LEU A 348 -11.05 -25.25 33.11
N ALA A 349 -11.33 -25.55 34.38
CA ALA A 349 -10.34 -26.12 35.28
C ALA A 349 -10.05 -27.58 34.92
N GLU A 350 -11.08 -28.37 34.61
CA GLU A 350 -10.94 -29.77 34.18
C GLU A 350 -10.15 -29.89 32.87
N MET A 351 -10.33 -28.93 31.95
CA MET A 351 -9.57 -28.83 30.70
C MET A 351 -8.16 -28.22 30.89
N GLY A 352 -7.75 -27.85 32.11
CA GLY A 352 -6.45 -27.21 32.36
C GLY A 352 -6.34 -25.78 31.80
N ARG A 353 -7.45 -25.13 31.46
CA ARG A 353 -7.49 -23.77 30.87
C ARG A 353 -7.67 -22.66 31.91
N CYS A 354 -7.84 -23.01 33.16
CA CYS A 354 -7.98 -22.09 34.30
C CYS A 354 -7.35 -22.73 35.54
N SER A 355 -6.60 -21.95 36.30
CA SER A 355 -6.00 -22.41 37.58
C SER A 355 -7.03 -22.56 38.70
N ALA A 356 -8.30 -22.22 38.43
CA ALA A 356 -9.44 -22.36 39.35
C ALA A 356 -9.22 -21.77 40.75
N PRO A 357 -8.88 -20.48 40.91
CA PRO A 357 -8.70 -19.87 42.22
C PRO A 357 -9.99 -19.86 43.07
N CYS A 358 -11.15 -20.12 42.44
CA CYS A 358 -12.44 -20.30 43.09
C CYS A 358 -12.62 -21.66 43.78
N LEU A 359 -11.89 -22.68 43.34
CA LEU A 359 -11.98 -24.05 43.85
C LEU A 359 -10.78 -24.36 44.79
N ASN A 360 -9.60 -23.81 44.46
CA ASN A 360 -8.38 -24.06 45.20
C ASN A 360 -7.82 -22.76 45.83
N PRO A 361 -8.00 -22.52 47.12
CA PRO A 361 -7.49 -21.33 47.79
C PRO A 361 -5.96 -21.30 47.94
N TYR A 362 -5.26 -22.40 47.67
CA TYR A 362 -3.81 -22.50 47.77
C TYR A 362 -3.10 -22.13 46.45
N VAL A 363 -3.84 -21.82 45.38
CA VAL A 363 -3.26 -21.34 44.15
C VAL A 363 -2.66 -19.97 44.36
N ASP A 364 -1.36 -19.82 44.09
CA ASP A 364 -0.74 -18.49 44.03
C ASP A 364 -1.15 -17.77 42.73
N TYR A 365 -2.35 -17.23 42.75
CA TYR A 365 -2.93 -16.52 41.63
C TYR A 365 -2.20 -15.21 41.31
N SER A 366 -1.52 -14.62 42.29
CA SER A 366 -0.77 -13.38 42.13
C SER A 366 0.43 -13.58 41.19
N THR A 367 1.13 -14.66 41.33
CA THR A 367 2.24 -15.06 40.45
C THR A 367 1.75 -15.33 39.01
N ILE A 368 0.60 -16.01 38.85
CA ILE A 368 -0.01 -16.26 37.53
C ILE A 368 -0.36 -14.92 36.83
N VAL A 369 -0.96 -13.99 37.56
CA VAL A 369 -1.26 -12.64 37.03
C VAL A 369 0.03 -11.88 36.71
N GLY A 370 1.10 -12.09 37.48
CA GLY A 370 2.42 -11.51 37.27
C GLY A 370 3.01 -11.92 35.89
N PHE A 371 2.99 -13.21 35.56
CA PHE A 371 3.46 -13.73 34.26
C PHE A 371 2.62 -13.18 33.11
N ALA A 372 1.31 -13.16 33.23
CA ALA A 372 0.45 -12.58 32.20
C ALA A 372 0.75 -11.08 31.98
N ARG A 373 1.00 -10.35 33.08
CA ARG A 373 1.37 -8.92 33.02
C ARG A 373 2.72 -8.71 32.32
N LEU A 374 3.73 -9.54 32.59
CA LEU A 374 5.01 -9.49 31.90
C LEU A 374 4.83 -9.71 30.41
N ALA A 375 4.06 -10.73 29.99
CA ALA A 375 3.75 -10.97 28.59
C ALA A 375 3.03 -9.77 27.94
N MET A 376 2.08 -9.15 28.62
CA MET A 376 1.40 -7.94 28.12
C MET A 376 2.32 -6.73 28.02
N THR A 377 3.42 -6.66 28.77
CA THR A 377 4.33 -5.51 28.82
C THR A 377 5.57 -5.65 27.94
N GLY A 378 5.79 -6.80 27.30
CA GLY A 378 6.87 -7.00 26.33
C GLY A 378 7.75 -8.21 26.56
N ASP A 379 7.77 -8.83 27.75
CA ASP A 379 8.47 -10.08 27.99
C ASP A 379 7.60 -11.27 27.60
N VAL A 380 7.71 -11.68 26.35
CA VAL A 380 6.89 -12.74 25.78
C VAL A 380 7.56 -14.12 25.77
N ARG A 381 8.73 -14.30 26.40
CA ARG A 381 9.50 -15.56 26.35
C ARG A 381 8.68 -16.74 26.85
N ASP A 382 8.15 -16.65 28.06
CA ASP A 382 7.34 -17.72 28.67
C ASP A 382 6.01 -17.94 27.91
N LEU A 383 5.41 -16.85 27.40
CA LEU A 383 4.23 -16.94 26.55
C LEU A 383 4.54 -17.69 25.24
N THR A 384 5.63 -17.36 24.56
CA THR A 384 6.00 -18.00 23.29
C THR A 384 6.29 -19.47 23.46
N ASP A 385 6.95 -19.88 24.57
CA ASP A 385 7.19 -21.29 24.88
C ASP A 385 5.87 -22.06 25.07
N ARG A 386 4.92 -21.48 25.79
CA ARG A 386 3.59 -22.09 26.01
C ARG A 386 2.79 -22.18 24.71
N LEU A 387 2.85 -21.16 23.86
CA LEU A 387 2.20 -21.18 22.54
C LEU A 387 2.81 -22.24 21.63
N ALA A 388 4.15 -22.32 21.56
CA ALA A 388 4.86 -23.33 20.79
C ALA A 388 4.52 -24.75 21.25
N GLN A 389 4.53 -25.00 22.57
CA GLN A 389 4.14 -26.30 23.13
C GLN A 389 2.70 -26.69 22.78
N ARG A 390 1.77 -25.72 22.74
CA ARG A 390 0.39 -26.00 22.36
C ARG A 390 0.28 -26.35 20.87
N ILE A 391 0.97 -25.59 19.99
CA ILE A 391 1.02 -25.88 18.55
C ILE A 391 1.60 -27.28 18.32
N ALA A 392 2.73 -27.60 18.96
CA ALA A 392 3.36 -28.92 18.85
C ALA A 392 2.42 -30.05 19.30
N ARG A 393 1.69 -29.87 20.40
CA ARG A 393 0.69 -30.86 20.87
C ARG A 393 -0.47 -31.05 19.89
N LEU A 394 -0.99 -29.98 19.27
CA LEU A 394 -2.02 -30.09 18.26
C LEU A 394 -1.51 -30.83 17.02
N SER A 395 -0.30 -30.52 16.57
CA SER A 395 0.34 -31.19 15.44
C SER A 395 0.60 -32.68 15.72
N ALA A 396 1.09 -33.02 16.93
CA ALA A 396 1.31 -34.39 17.34
C ALA A 396 0.00 -35.22 17.46
N ALA A 397 -1.11 -34.54 17.70
CA ALA A 397 -2.46 -35.14 17.70
C ALA A 397 -3.11 -35.17 16.29
N GLU A 398 -2.34 -34.85 15.23
CA GLU A 398 -2.78 -34.76 13.83
C GLU A 398 -3.94 -33.76 13.58
N ARG A 399 -4.13 -32.79 14.48
CA ARG A 399 -5.15 -31.73 14.40
C ARG A 399 -4.58 -30.52 13.64
N PHE A 400 -4.19 -30.73 12.39
CA PHE A 400 -3.43 -29.74 11.61
C PHE A 400 -4.20 -28.44 11.32
N GLU A 401 -5.50 -28.50 11.06
CA GLU A 401 -6.32 -27.31 10.83
C GLU A 401 -6.39 -26.44 12.09
N GLU A 402 -6.60 -27.05 13.26
CA GLU A 402 -6.60 -26.33 14.53
C GLU A 402 -5.22 -25.79 14.90
N ALA A 403 -4.15 -26.51 14.57
CA ALA A 403 -2.79 -26.03 14.77
C ALA A 403 -2.49 -24.80 13.92
N ALA A 404 -2.94 -24.79 12.66
CA ALA A 404 -2.79 -23.66 11.75
C ALA A 404 -3.57 -22.43 12.24
N GLU A 405 -4.85 -22.58 12.59
CA GLU A 405 -5.68 -21.50 13.13
C GLU A 405 -5.10 -20.93 14.43
N PHE A 406 -4.65 -21.81 15.36
CA PHE A 406 -4.03 -21.36 16.59
C PHE A 406 -2.69 -20.65 16.36
N THR A 407 -1.93 -21.05 15.34
CA THR A 407 -0.66 -20.38 14.95
C THR A 407 -0.92 -18.96 14.47
N GLU A 408 -1.94 -18.74 13.63
CA GLU A 408 -2.33 -17.39 13.19
C GLU A 408 -2.73 -16.50 14.37
N ASP A 409 -3.53 -17.02 15.29
CA ASP A 409 -3.96 -16.34 16.48
C ASP A 409 -2.77 -16.03 17.43
N ALA A 410 -1.84 -16.97 17.60
CA ALA A 410 -0.62 -16.79 18.39
C ALA A 410 0.27 -15.69 17.80
N GLN A 411 0.43 -15.66 16.49
CA GLN A 411 1.16 -14.59 15.80
C GLN A 411 0.50 -13.22 16.01
N GLU A 412 -0.84 -13.13 16.02
CA GLU A 412 -1.54 -11.88 16.29
C GLU A 412 -1.30 -11.40 17.72
N VAL A 413 -1.25 -12.31 18.70
CA VAL A 413 -0.90 -12.03 20.08
C VAL A 413 0.50 -11.41 20.18
N LEU A 414 1.50 -12.02 19.55
CA LEU A 414 2.88 -11.52 19.53
C LEU A 414 2.98 -10.16 18.83
N ARG A 415 2.32 -10.00 17.67
CA ARG A 415 2.24 -8.70 16.95
C ARG A 415 1.61 -7.61 17.80
N ALA A 416 0.57 -7.91 18.58
CA ALA A 416 -0.06 -6.93 19.46
C ALA A 416 0.88 -6.48 20.60
N THR A 417 1.66 -7.41 21.17
CA THR A 417 2.67 -7.05 22.19
C THR A 417 3.78 -6.19 21.60
N ARG A 418 4.31 -6.54 20.43
CA ARG A 418 5.31 -5.73 19.72
C ARG A 418 4.78 -4.33 19.42
N ARG A 419 3.56 -4.24 18.89
CA ARG A 419 2.89 -2.96 18.62
C ARG A 419 2.78 -2.10 19.87
N ARG A 420 2.32 -2.68 20.97
CA ARG A 420 2.25 -1.99 22.26
C ARG A 420 3.61 -1.47 22.72
N SER A 421 4.65 -2.31 22.69
CA SER A 421 6.00 -1.93 23.13
C SER A 421 6.52 -0.73 22.37
N ARG A 422 6.32 -0.71 21.03
CA ARG A 422 6.67 0.42 20.15
C ARG A 422 5.94 1.70 20.56
N LEU A 423 4.64 1.62 20.74
CA LEU A 423 3.81 2.78 21.08
C LEU A 423 4.12 3.34 22.47
N VAL A 424 4.32 2.46 23.46
CA VAL A 424 4.68 2.86 24.83
C VAL A 424 6.07 3.49 24.86
N SER A 425 7.05 2.94 24.14
CA SER A 425 8.39 3.51 24.02
C SER A 425 8.37 4.94 23.47
N LEU A 426 7.58 5.17 22.41
CA LEU A 426 7.41 6.52 21.86
C LEU A 426 6.66 7.47 22.82
N ALA A 427 5.62 6.97 23.49
CA ALA A 427 4.79 7.76 24.39
C ALA A 427 5.55 8.20 25.65
N SER A 428 6.45 7.34 26.17
CA SER A 428 7.21 7.61 27.39
C SER A 428 8.31 8.65 27.18
N CYS A 429 8.79 8.83 25.95
CA CYS A 429 9.87 9.76 25.64
C CYS A 429 9.34 11.20 25.45
N PRO A 430 9.77 12.18 26.28
CA PRO A 430 9.32 13.57 26.20
C PRO A 430 9.64 14.21 24.84
N GLU A 431 10.85 14.01 24.32
CA GLU A 431 11.24 14.51 23.00
C GLU A 431 12.29 13.62 22.35
N ILE A 432 12.11 13.39 21.06
CA ILE A 432 13.09 12.75 20.19
C ILE A 432 13.25 13.64 18.97
N VAL A 433 14.48 14.02 18.68
CA VAL A 433 14.85 14.68 17.42
C VAL A 433 15.62 13.67 16.58
N ALA A 434 15.13 13.40 15.40
CA ALA A 434 15.74 12.43 14.50
C ALA A 434 15.77 12.94 13.06
N ALA A 435 16.75 12.48 12.30
CA ALA A 435 16.94 12.87 10.92
C ALA A 435 17.19 11.65 10.02
N ARG A 436 16.75 11.75 8.76
CA ARG A 436 17.03 10.76 7.72
C ARG A 436 17.42 11.45 6.43
N ARG A 437 18.37 10.84 5.73
CA ARG A 437 18.77 11.32 4.39
C ARG A 437 17.70 10.94 3.37
N ASP A 438 17.20 11.93 2.62
CA ASP A 438 16.30 11.77 1.50
C ASP A 438 16.87 12.50 0.26
N GLY A 439 17.45 11.73 -0.65
CA GLY A 439 18.13 12.27 -1.83
C GLY A 439 19.23 13.28 -1.48
N ALA A 440 19.05 14.53 -1.92
CA ALA A 440 19.98 15.65 -1.69
C ALA A 440 19.66 16.47 -0.43
N SER A 441 18.88 15.94 0.51
CA SER A 441 18.45 16.64 1.71
C SER A 441 18.42 15.72 2.92
N TRP A 442 18.34 16.30 4.11
CA TRP A 442 17.98 15.66 5.35
C TRP A 442 16.54 16.03 5.70
N GLU A 443 15.72 15.04 6.01
CA GLU A 443 14.44 15.20 6.69
C GLU A 443 14.71 15.23 8.18
N ILE A 444 14.12 16.19 8.89
CA ILE A 444 14.28 16.40 10.33
C ILE A 444 12.90 16.32 10.95
N HIS A 445 12.74 15.52 12.01
CA HIS A 445 11.48 15.37 12.72
C HIS A 445 11.70 15.55 14.23
N VAL A 446 10.78 16.28 14.85
CA VAL A 446 10.66 16.41 16.30
C VAL A 446 9.42 15.66 16.74
N ILE A 447 9.60 14.64 17.57
CA ILE A 447 8.54 13.79 18.08
C ILE A 447 8.44 14.01 19.61
N ARG A 448 7.26 14.34 20.11
CA ARG A 448 6.99 14.52 21.53
C ARG A 448 5.90 13.56 22.00
N HIS A 449 6.22 12.67 22.93
CA HIS A 449 5.29 11.66 23.43
C HIS A 449 4.58 10.87 22.31
N GLY A 450 5.32 10.48 21.28
CA GLY A 450 4.80 9.74 20.12
C GLY A 450 4.05 10.57 19.08
N ARG A 451 3.86 11.87 19.32
CA ARG A 451 3.24 12.81 18.39
C ARG A 451 4.28 13.52 17.52
N LEU A 452 4.05 13.62 16.23
CA LEU A 452 4.88 14.46 15.37
C LEU A 452 4.63 15.94 15.72
N ALA A 453 5.56 16.56 16.42
CA ALA A 453 5.47 17.95 16.89
C ALA A 453 6.06 18.95 15.88
N GLY A 454 7.08 18.56 15.12
CA GLY A 454 7.73 19.42 14.15
C GLY A 454 8.36 18.62 13.00
N ALA A 455 8.48 19.25 11.84
CA ALA A 455 9.17 18.69 10.69
C ALA A 455 9.91 19.79 9.91
N GLY A 456 11.07 19.44 9.37
CA GLY A 456 11.88 20.35 8.58
C GLY A 456 12.71 19.61 7.54
N ARG A 457 13.35 20.38 6.66
CA ARG A 457 14.26 19.85 5.62
C ARG A 457 15.50 20.71 5.52
N CYS A 458 16.66 20.06 5.52
CA CYS A 458 17.96 20.69 5.32
C CYS A 458 18.63 20.14 4.05
N ARG A 459 19.16 21.01 3.18
CA ARG A 459 19.94 20.56 2.02
C ARG A 459 21.29 20.01 2.46
N LEU A 460 21.80 19.00 1.74
CA LEU A 460 23.15 18.50 1.97
C LEU A 460 24.20 19.63 1.76
N GLY A 461 25.22 19.63 2.60
CA GLY A 461 26.29 20.66 2.56
C GLY A 461 25.95 21.93 3.34
N ILE A 462 24.75 22.05 3.92
CA ILE A 462 24.41 23.13 4.85
C ILE A 462 24.49 22.55 6.27
N ASP A 463 24.97 23.34 7.23
CA ASP A 463 24.93 22.98 8.65
C ASP A 463 23.47 22.73 9.08
N PRO A 464 23.11 21.53 9.53
CA PRO A 464 21.75 21.23 9.91
C PRO A 464 21.35 21.83 11.26
N MET A 465 22.29 22.18 12.14
CA MET A 465 21.98 22.58 13.52
C MET A 465 21.07 23.81 13.62
N PRO A 466 21.27 24.91 12.89
CA PRO A 466 20.38 26.06 12.94
C PRO A 466 18.94 25.73 12.48
N ILE A 467 18.79 24.76 11.54
CA ILE A 467 17.48 24.32 11.06
C ILE A 467 16.82 23.42 12.11
N ILE A 468 17.58 22.53 12.74
CA ILE A 468 17.11 21.69 13.84
C ILE A 468 16.61 22.58 14.98
N ASP A 469 17.38 23.56 15.41
CA ASP A 469 17.01 24.51 16.48
C ASP A 469 15.71 25.26 16.11
N ALA A 470 15.57 25.72 14.88
CA ALA A 470 14.36 26.38 14.40
C ALA A 470 13.13 25.46 14.41
N VAL A 471 13.31 24.19 13.99
CA VAL A 471 12.22 23.19 14.01
C VAL A 471 11.83 22.87 15.44
N CYS A 472 12.78 22.69 16.35
CA CYS A 472 12.52 22.45 17.78
C CYS A 472 11.81 23.63 18.44
N ALA A 473 12.23 24.87 18.16
CA ALA A 473 11.64 26.09 18.70
C ALA A 473 10.19 26.32 18.20
N THR A 474 9.87 25.88 16.99
CA THR A 474 8.53 26.03 16.38
C THR A 474 7.66 24.79 16.52
N ALA A 475 8.19 23.71 17.09
CA ALA A 475 7.47 22.46 17.30
C ALA A 475 6.30 22.62 18.27
N GLU A 476 5.20 21.88 17.98
CA GLU A 476 3.99 21.86 18.81
C GLU A 476 4.33 21.45 20.26
N THR A 477 3.85 22.22 21.25
CA THR A 477 3.96 21.84 22.66
C THR A 477 2.99 20.69 22.94
N VAL A 478 3.50 19.59 23.48
CA VAL A 478 2.74 18.37 23.75
C VAL A 478 2.85 18.04 25.24
N SER A 479 1.72 17.91 25.90
CA SER A 479 1.68 17.47 27.30
C SER A 479 1.86 15.96 27.39
N ALA A 480 2.51 15.49 28.46
CA ALA A 480 2.64 14.07 28.75
C ALA A 480 1.26 13.39 28.80
N PRO A 481 1.04 12.33 28.05
CA PRO A 481 -0.25 11.65 28.01
C PRO A 481 -0.45 10.79 29.28
N PRO A 482 -1.69 10.57 29.70
CA PRO A 482 -1.96 9.63 30.78
C PRO A 482 -1.69 8.18 30.33
N ALA A 483 -1.33 7.33 31.29
CA ALA A 483 -1.26 5.87 31.12
C ALA A 483 -0.28 5.36 30.03
N GLY A 484 0.76 6.12 29.66
CA GLY A 484 1.80 5.66 28.71
C GLY A 484 1.28 5.39 27.29
N LEU A 485 0.14 5.99 26.92
CA LEU A 485 -0.36 5.97 25.53
C LEU A 485 0.19 7.19 24.78
N PRO A 486 0.33 7.13 23.44
CA PRO A 486 0.77 8.28 22.66
C PRO A 486 -0.13 9.51 22.81
N ALA A 487 0.46 10.70 22.74
CA ALA A 487 -0.27 11.99 22.77
C ALA A 487 -0.96 12.33 21.43
N CYS A 488 -1.22 11.34 20.61
CA CYS A 488 -1.86 11.43 19.30
C CYS A 488 -2.73 10.20 19.05
N THR A 489 -3.35 10.12 17.87
CA THR A 489 -4.06 8.91 17.47
C THR A 489 -3.09 7.74 17.27
N ILE A 490 -3.59 6.53 17.44
CA ILE A 490 -2.77 5.32 17.26
C ILE A 490 -2.22 5.24 15.83
N GLU A 491 -3.02 5.61 14.82
CA GLU A 491 -2.57 5.62 13.42
C GLU A 491 -1.41 6.62 13.18
N GLU A 492 -1.44 7.78 13.83
CA GLU A 492 -0.33 8.74 13.78
C GLU A 492 0.92 8.18 14.45
N ALA A 493 0.78 7.62 15.65
CA ALA A 493 1.92 7.03 16.38
C ALA A 493 2.52 5.83 15.64
N GLU A 494 1.71 4.99 15.00
CA GLU A 494 2.18 3.89 14.14
C GLU A 494 2.92 4.39 12.90
N LEU A 495 2.47 5.48 12.30
CA LEU A 495 3.16 6.10 11.17
C LEU A 495 4.53 6.64 11.58
N VAL A 496 4.62 7.28 12.75
CA VAL A 496 5.89 7.75 13.35
C VAL A 496 6.79 6.55 13.67
N ALA A 497 6.25 5.50 14.31
CA ALA A 497 6.99 4.29 14.63
C ALA A 497 7.56 3.60 13.38
N SER A 498 6.77 3.51 12.32
CA SER A 498 7.20 2.93 11.04
C SER A 498 8.32 3.74 10.39
N TRP A 499 8.28 5.06 10.52
CA TRP A 499 9.37 5.91 10.01
C TRP A 499 10.69 5.64 10.75
N PHE A 500 10.68 5.40 12.07
CA PHE A 500 11.88 5.03 12.83
C PHE A 500 12.49 3.68 12.40
N GLU A 501 11.69 2.79 11.81
CA GLU A 501 12.16 1.51 11.28
C GLU A 501 12.73 1.62 9.86
N GLU A 502 12.60 2.78 9.20
CA GLU A 502 13.19 2.98 7.89
C GLU A 502 14.72 3.06 7.95
N PRO A 503 15.43 2.47 6.97
CA PRO A 503 16.89 2.49 6.97
C PRO A 503 17.43 3.91 6.89
N GLY A 504 18.50 4.18 7.64
CA GLY A 504 19.23 5.46 7.63
C GLY A 504 18.65 6.55 8.53
N VAL A 505 17.63 6.26 9.34
CA VAL A 505 17.18 7.15 10.41
C VAL A 505 18.25 7.22 11.48
N ARG A 506 18.60 8.44 11.92
CA ARG A 506 19.60 8.74 12.93
C ARG A 506 18.99 9.60 14.03
N LEU A 507 19.30 9.29 15.26
CA LEU A 507 18.97 10.14 16.39
C LEU A 507 19.91 11.36 16.39
N VAL A 508 19.34 12.51 16.61
CA VAL A 508 20.07 13.78 16.76
C VAL A 508 20.11 14.16 18.23
N ASP A 509 18.96 14.14 18.91
CA ASP A 509 18.83 14.44 20.33
C ASP A 509 17.67 13.65 20.94
N VAL A 510 17.75 13.32 22.22
CA VAL A 510 16.71 12.61 22.96
C VAL A 510 16.62 13.17 24.37
N ILE A 511 15.46 13.70 24.73
CA ILE A 511 15.14 14.09 26.10
C ILE A 511 14.37 12.96 26.76
N GLY A 512 14.94 12.35 27.81
CA GLY A 512 14.38 11.21 28.52
C GLY A 512 15.04 9.89 28.13
N GLU A 513 14.44 8.79 28.54
CA GLU A 513 14.91 7.45 28.21
C GLU A 513 14.10 6.88 27.05
N TRP A 514 14.79 6.42 26.02
CA TRP A 514 14.18 5.80 24.86
C TRP A 514 14.88 4.53 24.43
N SER A 515 14.14 3.46 24.28
CA SER A 515 14.62 2.16 23.85
C SER A 515 14.01 1.81 22.49
N TRP A 516 14.89 1.61 21.48
CA TRP A 516 14.48 1.24 20.15
C TRP A 516 15.50 0.32 19.44
N PRO A 517 15.12 -0.79 18.81
CA PRO A 517 13.76 -1.34 18.79
C PRO A 517 13.25 -1.60 20.19
N ALA A 518 11.96 -1.29 20.42
CA ALA A 518 11.33 -1.55 21.70
C ALA A 518 11.44 -3.05 22.00
N HIS A 519 11.83 -3.39 23.24
CA HIS A 519 12.03 -4.77 23.66
C HIS A 519 10.78 -5.61 23.47
N CYS A 520 10.67 -6.26 22.34
CA CYS A 520 9.86 -7.43 22.13
C CYS A 520 10.80 -8.53 21.69
N TRP A 521 11.17 -9.38 22.62
CA TRP A 521 12.28 -10.35 22.46
C TRP A 521 12.05 -11.41 21.41
N MET A 522 10.84 -11.48 20.79
CA MET A 522 10.53 -12.53 19.83
C MET A 522 9.70 -12.04 18.67
N ASP A 523 10.16 -12.36 17.49
CA ASP A 523 9.42 -12.21 16.24
C ASP A 523 8.51 -13.42 15.99
N THR A 524 7.61 -13.31 15.01
CA THR A 524 6.80 -14.44 14.54
C THR A 524 7.64 -15.59 14.03
N ASP A 525 8.85 -15.31 13.53
CA ASP A 525 9.81 -16.31 13.07
C ASP A 525 10.39 -17.14 14.23
N ASP A 526 10.56 -16.54 15.41
CA ASP A 526 10.99 -17.27 16.62
C ASP A 526 9.95 -18.29 17.08
N LEU A 527 8.67 -18.01 16.93
CA LEU A 527 7.61 -18.98 17.23
C LEU A 527 7.72 -20.21 16.34
N ALA A 528 7.92 -20.00 15.03
CA ALA A 528 8.09 -21.10 14.07
C ALA A 528 9.35 -21.93 14.38
N ALA A 529 10.48 -21.28 14.70
CA ALA A 529 11.72 -21.94 15.07
C ALA A 529 11.56 -22.78 16.35
N ARG A 530 10.85 -22.28 17.37
CA ARG A 530 10.57 -23.01 18.61
C ARG A 530 9.65 -24.21 18.39
N VAL A 531 8.63 -24.07 17.56
CA VAL A 531 7.79 -25.20 17.16
C VAL A 531 8.61 -26.27 16.46
N ALA A 532 9.47 -25.88 15.51
CA ALA A 532 10.36 -26.80 14.81
C ALA A 532 11.32 -27.54 15.77
N ALA A 533 11.92 -26.84 16.74
CA ALA A 533 12.80 -27.42 17.75
C ALA A 533 12.07 -28.45 18.63
N LEU A 534 10.80 -28.29 18.92
CA LEU A 534 10.00 -29.26 19.67
C LEU A 534 9.66 -30.53 18.87
N HIS A 535 9.64 -30.43 17.53
CA HIS A 535 9.43 -31.61 16.66
C HIS A 535 10.71 -32.42 16.41
N HIS A 536 11.91 -31.82 16.60
CA HIS A 536 13.22 -32.46 16.40
C HIS A 536 14.12 -32.26 17.62
N PRO A 537 13.84 -32.89 18.77
CA PRO A 537 14.61 -32.69 20.01
C PRO A 537 16.05 -33.23 20.01
N GLY A 538 16.57 -33.70 18.86
CA GLY A 538 17.83 -34.43 18.78
C GLY A 538 19.01 -33.80 18.04
N HIS A 539 18.92 -32.53 17.58
CA HIS A 539 19.99 -31.97 16.73
C HIS A 539 20.76 -30.76 17.29
N ASN A 540 20.57 -30.37 18.56
CA ASN A 540 21.21 -29.17 19.13
C ASN A 540 22.39 -29.45 20.09
N GLU A 541 23.04 -30.63 20.09
CA GLU A 541 24.19 -30.87 20.97
C GLU A 541 25.57 -30.98 20.26
N SER A 542 25.70 -30.58 18.97
CA SER A 542 26.98 -30.75 18.26
C SER A 542 27.63 -29.48 17.69
N ASP A 543 27.08 -28.26 17.89
CA ASP A 543 27.67 -27.04 17.33
C ASP A 543 28.27 -26.03 18.34
N GLU A 544 28.42 -26.41 19.63
CA GLU A 544 29.05 -25.50 20.62
C GLU A 544 30.59 -25.66 20.74
N THR A 545 31.26 -26.43 19.89
CA THR A 545 32.72 -26.66 20.02
C THR A 545 33.60 -26.01 18.94
N ASP A 546 33.06 -25.20 18.03
CA ASP A 546 33.88 -24.60 16.95
C ASP A 546 33.81 -23.06 16.82
N SER A 547 33.53 -22.33 17.89
CA SER A 547 33.53 -20.85 17.88
C SER A 547 34.55 -20.17 18.81
N GLN A 548 35.68 -20.84 19.12
CA GLN A 548 36.76 -20.22 19.93
C GLN A 548 37.91 -19.59 19.11
N ASP A 549 37.82 -19.44 17.80
CA ASP A 549 38.97 -18.95 17.03
C ASP A 549 38.61 -17.86 15.99
N ARG A 550 37.87 -16.81 16.34
CA ARG A 550 37.84 -15.55 15.58
C ARG A 550 37.54 -14.30 16.42
N GLN A 551 38.44 -14.01 17.38
CA GLN A 551 38.55 -12.64 17.91
C GLN A 551 39.65 -11.88 17.14
N ALA A 552 39.25 -11.16 16.08
CA ALA A 552 40.05 -10.07 15.52
C ALA A 552 39.24 -8.76 15.68
N ARG A 553 39.65 -7.96 16.65
CA ARG A 553 39.17 -6.59 16.86
C ARG A 553 39.65 -5.70 15.71
N PRO A 554 38.86 -4.81 15.12
CA PRO A 554 39.38 -3.63 14.44
C PRO A 554 39.59 -2.51 15.47
N GLN A 555 40.82 -2.01 15.50
CA GLN A 555 41.21 -0.80 16.22
C GLN A 555 40.54 0.43 15.58
N LEU A 556 39.85 1.21 16.38
CA LEU A 556 39.39 2.55 16.04
C LEU A 556 40.61 3.51 16.16
N THR A 557 40.96 4.18 15.08
CA THR A 557 41.85 5.34 15.07
C THR A 557 40.98 6.61 15.02
N PRO A 558 41.27 7.65 15.83
CA PRO A 558 40.49 8.88 15.85
C PRO A 558 41.03 9.87 14.81
N VAL A 559 40.13 10.46 14.02
CA VAL A 559 40.28 11.82 13.43
C VAL A 559 38.93 12.52 13.48
#